data_d6453c105ac7ebe8a0ef6bd065e8da9e
#
_entry.id   d6453c105ac7ebe8a0ef6bd065e8da9e
#
_cell.length_a   1.000
_cell.length_b   1.000
_cell.length_c   1.000
_cell.angle_alpha   90.00
_cell.angle_beta   90.00
_cell.angle_gamma   90.00
#
_symmetry.space_group_name_H-M   'P 1'
#
loop_
_entity.id
_entity.type
_entity.pdbx_description
1 polymer ?
#
loop_
_entity_poly.entity_id
_entity_poly.type
_entity_poly.pdbx_seq_one_letter_code
_entity_poly.pdbx_strand_id
1 'polypeptide(L)'
;MKTNVKQSRLNRRALILIVTMLFPLFSFAQVRIDWQQCYGGEGDDYATSVLPMGDGFLVFGTVSHPQSPGMVSCDSENNMSTPWLIRIDNQGEILEQQCWNGGYVSSESIRIKKAKTGSNEYYINTHSYGEVTLRKIDDGLNEIWSRKIGYFGTDIVPTDDGGVILGNSYGHLGKDYEYDSLLKLDSDGNPEWRTSIGMEVKEIAQTKDGGFLIGGYKWDSDENYLLKLSRDGLLEWSHTYDVVPKIIQEIEDGFMLACGTTFAGEGAHGRSDVWLSRIDEAGNMLWSHYYGGSMTDSPSAIYPNPNGGFTIFGSTKSIDGDVQSNNDGSGSEADLWIFQVDASGQLMWEQTIGTPVYNEYIYDVAKTAEYKYVVVGNMHWEETPSGDVNCSNSAEIQNSGENYWVLHVTDTINSAGVNEPLSPIGVQVFPNPAKSTIYIQGIEPAEVLVYNAIGQLVKTMRDTNEISVGDFPEGLYVLCITDKEGVSVTKRITVVK
;
A
#
# COMPACT_ATOMS: atom_id res chain seq x y z
N MET A 1 -88.16 11.73 -31.87
CA MET A 1 -87.43 10.77 -31.11
C MET A 1 -85.94 11.14 -31.22
N LYS A 2 -85.34 11.61 -30.12
CA LYS A 2 -83.98 12.11 -30.09
C LYS A 2 -83.05 10.97 -29.70
N THR A 3 -82.09 10.61 -30.54
CA THR A 3 -81.03 9.65 -30.20
C THR A 3 -79.76 10.40 -29.80
N ASN A 4 -79.39 10.21 -28.57
CA ASN A 4 -78.12 10.73 -28.00
C ASN A 4 -76.99 9.82 -28.37
N VAL A 5 -75.96 10.38 -29.07
CA VAL A 5 -74.71 9.73 -29.30
C VAL A 5 -73.71 10.18 -28.17
N LYS A 6 -73.32 9.26 -27.33
CA LYS A 6 -72.26 9.48 -26.35
C LYS A 6 -70.90 9.34 -27.04
N GLN A 7 -70.16 10.43 -27.08
CA GLN A 7 -68.71 10.43 -27.43
C GLN A 7 -67.91 9.82 -26.27
N SER A 8 -67.23 8.70 -26.53
CA SER A 8 -66.22 8.13 -25.60
C SER A 8 -64.91 8.85 -25.79
N ARG A 9 -64.43 9.48 -24.71
CA ARG A 9 -63.05 10.03 -24.61
C ARG A 9 -62.08 8.88 -24.45
N LEU A 10 -61.25 8.62 -25.46
CA LEU A 10 -60.06 7.78 -25.35
C LEU A 10 -58.98 8.50 -24.47
N ASN A 11 -58.75 7.97 -23.28
CA ASN A 11 -57.61 8.34 -22.48
C ASN A 11 -56.34 7.77 -23.13
N ARG A 12 -55.52 8.63 -23.74
CA ARG A 12 -54.16 8.31 -24.15
C ARG A 12 -53.30 8.25 -22.87
N ARG A 13 -53.13 7.05 -22.29
CA ARG A 13 -52.05 6.79 -21.34
C ARG A 13 -50.74 6.71 -22.15
N ALA A 14 -49.91 7.72 -22.04
CA ALA A 14 -48.53 7.67 -22.52
C ALA A 14 -47.79 6.58 -21.71
N LEU A 15 -47.47 5.48 -22.37
CA LEU A 15 -46.58 4.45 -21.85
C LEU A 15 -45.17 5.00 -21.94
N ILE A 16 -44.62 5.52 -20.82
CA ILE A 16 -43.20 5.85 -20.72
C ILE A 16 -42.47 4.50 -20.63
N LEU A 17 -41.92 4.05 -21.75
CA LEU A 17 -40.96 2.93 -21.77
C LEU A 17 -39.67 3.46 -21.18
N ILE A 18 -39.41 3.16 -19.90
CA ILE A 18 -38.07 3.30 -19.32
C ILE A 18 -37.23 2.19 -19.93
N VAL A 19 -36.51 2.50 -20.99
CA VAL A 19 -35.41 1.66 -21.50
C VAL A 19 -34.28 1.83 -20.52
N THR A 20 -34.19 0.96 -19.53
CA THR A 20 -32.97 0.74 -18.78
C THR A 20 -31.95 0.16 -19.75
N MET A 21 -31.14 1.03 -20.37
CA MET A 21 -29.92 0.59 -21.01
C MET A 21 -29.04 0.01 -19.90
N LEU A 22 -28.96 -1.31 -19.81
CA LEU A 22 -27.86 -2.02 -19.20
C LEU A 22 -26.62 -1.69 -20.04
N PHE A 23 -25.92 -0.61 -19.68
CA PHE A 23 -24.54 -0.49 -20.08
C PHE A 23 -23.80 -1.62 -19.37
N PRO A 24 -23.03 -2.45 -20.06
CA PRO A 24 -22.05 -3.26 -19.40
C PRO A 24 -21.12 -2.26 -18.69
N LEU A 25 -21.18 -2.22 -17.36
CA LEU A 25 -20.13 -1.66 -16.55
C LEU A 25 -18.90 -2.52 -16.87
N PHE A 26 -18.08 -2.09 -17.79
CA PHE A 26 -16.72 -2.58 -17.88
C PHE A 26 -16.06 -2.08 -16.61
N SER A 27 -16.09 -2.90 -15.58
CA SER A 27 -15.22 -2.75 -14.43
C SER A 27 -13.80 -2.99 -14.96
N PHE A 28 -13.11 -1.92 -15.32
CA PHE A 28 -11.67 -2.02 -15.49
C PHE A 28 -11.12 -2.28 -14.10
N ALA A 29 -10.28 -3.30 -13.97
CA ALA A 29 -9.53 -3.52 -12.76
C ALA A 29 -8.82 -2.21 -12.38
N GLN A 30 -9.06 -1.74 -11.16
CA GLN A 30 -8.53 -0.47 -10.67
C GLN A 30 -7.04 -0.59 -10.38
N VAL A 31 -6.63 -1.82 -10.03
CA VAL A 31 -5.24 -2.23 -9.86
C VAL A 31 -4.94 -3.37 -10.81
N ARG A 32 -3.83 -3.27 -11.52
CA ARG A 32 -3.33 -4.32 -12.40
C ARG A 32 -2.13 -4.99 -11.74
N ILE A 33 -2.13 -6.31 -11.70
CA ILE A 33 -0.96 -7.10 -11.37
C ILE A 33 -0.05 -7.10 -12.61
N ASP A 34 1.14 -6.48 -12.51
CA ASP A 34 2.13 -6.47 -13.59
C ASP A 34 2.87 -7.81 -13.64
N TRP A 35 3.25 -8.34 -12.48
CA TRP A 35 3.77 -9.68 -12.27
C TRP A 35 3.57 -10.10 -10.80
N GLN A 36 3.64 -11.39 -10.55
CA GLN A 36 3.66 -11.98 -9.22
C GLN A 36 4.53 -13.23 -9.20
N GLN A 37 5.17 -13.48 -8.07
CA GLN A 37 6.04 -14.64 -7.83
C GLN A 37 5.87 -15.14 -6.40
N CYS A 38 6.05 -16.45 -6.23
CA CYS A 38 6.11 -17.08 -4.91
C CYS A 38 7.51 -17.62 -4.66
N TYR A 39 7.99 -17.49 -3.42
CA TYR A 39 9.30 -17.99 -3.02
C TYR A 39 9.18 -18.75 -1.71
N GLY A 40 9.95 -19.81 -1.56
CA GLY A 40 9.95 -20.60 -0.34
C GLY A 40 10.56 -21.98 -0.51
N GLY A 41 10.43 -22.76 0.55
CA GLY A 41 10.86 -24.14 0.64
C GLY A 41 9.75 -25.07 1.17
N GLU A 42 10.12 -26.08 1.94
CA GLU A 42 9.14 -26.87 2.70
C GLU A 42 8.81 -26.15 4.02
N GLY A 43 7.52 -25.96 4.34
CA GLY A 43 7.05 -25.35 5.59
C GLY A 43 6.49 -23.94 5.40
N ASP A 44 6.28 -23.23 6.52
CA ASP A 44 5.68 -21.90 6.47
C ASP A 44 6.77 -20.85 6.34
N ASP A 45 6.70 -20.05 5.27
CA ASP A 45 7.64 -19.02 4.92
C ASP A 45 6.92 -17.67 4.86
N TYR A 46 7.49 -16.62 5.47
CA TYR A 46 6.83 -15.32 5.65
C TYR A 46 7.71 -14.17 5.18
N ALA A 47 7.33 -13.49 4.09
CA ALA A 47 7.94 -12.22 3.71
C ALA A 47 7.40 -11.09 4.58
N THR A 48 8.29 -10.34 5.21
CA THR A 48 7.91 -9.30 6.18
C THR A 48 8.30 -7.89 5.78
N SER A 49 9.20 -7.74 4.81
CA SER A 49 9.65 -6.45 4.34
C SER A 49 10.09 -6.49 2.89
N VAL A 50 9.88 -5.39 2.18
CA VAL A 50 10.36 -5.18 0.82
C VAL A 50 10.98 -3.79 0.65
N LEU A 51 12.10 -3.72 -0.09
CA LEU A 51 12.74 -2.44 -0.45
C LEU A 51 13.07 -2.41 -1.93
N PRO A 52 12.79 -1.30 -2.64
CA PRO A 52 13.22 -1.14 -4.01
C PRO A 52 14.73 -0.90 -4.09
N MET A 53 15.36 -1.52 -5.08
CA MET A 53 16.74 -1.29 -5.50
C MET A 53 16.76 -0.71 -6.92
N GLY A 54 17.94 -0.29 -7.40
CA GLY A 54 18.06 0.27 -8.75
C GLY A 54 17.71 -0.72 -9.87
N ASP A 55 17.88 -2.02 -9.63
CA ASP A 55 17.71 -3.11 -10.60
C ASP A 55 16.70 -4.19 -10.16
N GLY A 56 15.97 -3.95 -9.08
CA GLY A 56 15.02 -4.91 -8.54
C GLY A 56 14.62 -4.61 -7.10
N PHE A 57 14.56 -5.65 -6.27
CA PHE A 57 14.04 -5.55 -4.90
C PHE A 57 14.83 -6.41 -3.92
N LEU A 58 14.92 -5.96 -2.68
CA LEU A 58 15.25 -6.81 -1.54
C LEU A 58 13.95 -7.24 -0.87
N VAL A 59 13.76 -8.54 -0.68
CA VAL A 59 12.65 -9.12 0.07
C VAL A 59 13.23 -9.86 1.27
N PHE A 60 12.73 -9.55 2.45
CA PHE A 60 13.22 -10.10 3.69
C PHE A 60 12.10 -10.73 4.51
N GLY A 61 12.42 -11.83 5.18
CA GLY A 61 11.47 -12.54 6.00
C GLY A 61 12.08 -13.75 6.68
N THR A 62 11.27 -14.76 6.94
CA THR A 62 11.68 -16.04 7.53
C THR A 62 11.35 -17.20 6.63
N VAL A 63 12.20 -18.19 6.61
CA VAL A 63 11.98 -19.47 5.94
C VAL A 63 12.07 -20.61 6.97
N SER A 64 11.12 -21.53 6.90
CA SER A 64 11.13 -22.78 7.68
C SER A 64 11.84 -23.87 6.88
N HIS A 65 12.54 -24.78 7.57
CA HIS A 65 13.22 -25.91 6.94
C HIS A 65 14.15 -25.55 5.75
N PRO A 66 15.11 -24.60 5.94
CA PRO A 66 15.93 -24.10 4.84
C PRO A 66 16.86 -25.13 4.18
N GLN A 67 16.95 -26.34 4.73
CA GLN A 67 17.73 -27.46 4.17
C GLN A 67 16.90 -28.40 3.26
N SER A 68 15.60 -28.17 3.18
CA SER A 68 14.73 -28.96 2.32
C SER A 68 14.90 -28.59 0.85
N PRO A 69 14.59 -29.50 -0.10
CA PRO A 69 14.60 -29.15 -1.52
C PRO A 69 13.64 -27.99 -1.80
N GLY A 70 14.10 -27.01 -2.58
CA GLY A 70 13.31 -25.85 -2.96
C GLY A 70 14.19 -24.69 -3.45
N MET A 71 13.62 -23.50 -3.50
CA MET A 71 14.32 -22.29 -3.92
C MET A 71 15.32 -21.77 -2.88
N VAL A 72 15.19 -22.22 -1.64
CA VAL A 72 16.03 -21.76 -0.53
C VAL A 72 17.38 -22.44 -0.60
N SER A 73 18.45 -21.67 -0.68
CA SER A 73 19.84 -22.15 -0.69
C SER A 73 20.58 -21.55 0.51
N CYS A 74 20.29 -22.08 1.70
CA CYS A 74 20.88 -21.61 2.95
C CYS A 74 21.60 -22.76 3.68
N ASP A 75 22.83 -22.48 4.10
CA ASP A 75 23.56 -23.34 5.05
C ASP A 75 23.08 -23.03 6.47
N SER A 76 21.93 -23.54 6.87
CA SER A 76 21.44 -23.44 8.25
C SER A 76 21.77 -24.72 9.02
N GLU A 77 22.43 -24.58 10.19
CA GLU A 77 22.77 -25.74 11.03
C GLU A 77 21.55 -26.37 11.70
N ASN A 78 20.40 -25.67 11.70
CA ASN A 78 19.17 -26.12 12.36
C ASN A 78 17.96 -26.02 11.42
N ASN A 79 17.09 -27.01 11.43
CA ASN A 79 15.79 -27.02 10.75
C ASN A 79 14.76 -26.08 11.44
N MET A 80 15.17 -24.88 11.86
CA MET A 80 14.33 -23.93 12.54
C MET A 80 14.06 -22.72 11.62
N SER A 81 13.04 -21.95 11.93
CA SER A 81 12.74 -20.71 11.21
C SER A 81 13.98 -19.81 11.15
N THR A 82 14.39 -19.47 9.93
CA THR A 82 15.66 -18.80 9.63
C THR A 82 15.38 -17.48 8.91
N PRO A 83 16.00 -16.34 9.31
CA PRO A 83 15.92 -15.11 8.55
C PRO A 83 16.49 -15.30 7.13
N TRP A 84 15.71 -14.97 6.12
CA TRP A 84 16.05 -15.15 4.72
C TRP A 84 15.86 -13.84 3.95
N LEU A 85 16.92 -13.38 3.32
CA LEU A 85 16.95 -12.23 2.43
C LEU A 85 17.18 -12.70 1.01
N ILE A 86 16.34 -12.27 0.09
CA ILE A 86 16.53 -12.45 -1.34
C ILE A 86 16.63 -11.10 -2.04
N ARG A 87 17.54 -11.02 -3.01
CA ARG A 87 17.58 -9.98 -4.01
C ARG A 87 16.96 -10.53 -5.28
N ILE A 88 15.94 -9.88 -5.77
CA ILE A 88 15.25 -10.23 -7.02
C ILE A 88 15.37 -9.09 -8.02
N ASP A 89 15.34 -9.43 -9.32
CA ASP A 89 15.28 -8.43 -10.37
C ASP A 89 13.87 -7.84 -10.56
N ASN A 90 13.71 -6.95 -11.55
CA ASN A 90 12.43 -6.33 -11.87
C ASN A 90 11.40 -7.30 -12.48
N GLN A 91 11.77 -8.53 -12.79
CA GLN A 91 10.88 -9.61 -13.24
C GLN A 91 10.56 -10.63 -12.15
N GLY A 92 11.19 -10.48 -10.96
CA GLY A 92 11.02 -11.38 -9.84
C GLY A 92 11.97 -12.59 -9.84
N GLU A 93 13.03 -12.61 -10.67
CA GLU A 93 14.01 -13.68 -10.63
C GLU A 93 15.03 -13.47 -9.51
N ILE A 94 15.35 -14.54 -8.76
CA ILE A 94 16.33 -14.46 -7.66
C ILE A 94 17.72 -14.26 -8.23
N LEU A 95 18.37 -13.16 -7.86
CA LEU A 95 19.75 -12.83 -8.22
C LEU A 95 20.73 -13.30 -7.13
N GLU A 96 20.35 -13.14 -5.87
CA GLU A 96 21.20 -13.41 -4.71
C GLU A 96 20.33 -13.74 -3.48
N GLN A 97 20.86 -14.54 -2.58
CA GLN A 97 20.17 -14.86 -1.34
C GLN A 97 21.14 -15.01 -0.17
N GLN A 98 20.67 -14.66 1.02
CA GLN A 98 21.44 -14.76 2.25
C GLN A 98 20.55 -15.16 3.42
N CYS A 99 21.12 -15.98 4.31
CA CYS A 99 20.50 -16.39 5.55
C CYS A 99 21.40 -16.09 6.74
N TRP A 100 20.78 -15.89 7.90
CA TRP A 100 21.50 -15.76 9.16
C TRP A 100 21.06 -16.86 10.10
N ASN A 101 22.04 -17.53 10.75
CA ASN A 101 21.74 -18.51 11.78
C ASN A 101 20.89 -17.84 12.87
N GLY A 102 19.68 -18.33 13.07
CA GLY A 102 18.70 -17.84 14.04
C GLY A 102 18.09 -19.00 14.82
N GLY A 103 17.66 -18.75 16.05
CA GLY A 103 16.70 -19.61 16.72
C GLY A 103 15.29 -19.31 16.26
N TYR A 104 14.27 -19.79 16.98
CA TYR A 104 12.88 -19.48 16.71
C TYR A 104 12.69 -17.95 16.52
N VAL A 105 12.33 -17.56 15.30
CA VAL A 105 12.14 -16.17 14.89
C VAL A 105 10.65 -15.94 14.66
N SER A 106 10.08 -14.98 15.37
CA SER A 106 8.74 -14.50 15.05
C SER A 106 8.81 -13.63 13.79
N SER A 107 8.04 -13.98 12.78
CA SER A 107 7.96 -13.21 11.53
C SER A 107 7.53 -11.75 11.75
N GLU A 108 6.73 -11.45 12.78
CA GLU A 108 6.22 -10.11 13.05
C GLU A 108 7.30 -9.09 13.45
N SER A 109 8.49 -9.55 13.86
CA SER A 109 9.50 -8.69 14.48
C SER A 109 10.77 -8.49 13.65
N ILE A 110 10.87 -9.08 12.46
CA ILE A 110 12.02 -8.88 11.58
C ILE A 110 11.71 -7.87 10.47
N ARG A 111 12.66 -6.98 10.22
CA ARG A 111 12.51 -5.91 9.23
C ARG A 111 13.84 -5.64 8.53
N ILE A 112 13.75 -5.15 7.29
CA ILE A 112 14.86 -4.49 6.61
C ILE A 112 14.46 -3.06 6.27
N LYS A 113 15.33 -2.11 6.49
CA LYS A 113 15.10 -0.69 6.19
C LYS A 113 16.35 -0.09 5.53
N LYS A 114 16.16 0.76 4.51
CA LYS A 114 17.25 1.45 3.84
C LYS A 114 17.78 2.60 4.70
N ALA A 115 19.12 2.72 4.84
CA ALA A 115 19.73 3.87 5.49
C ALA A 115 19.45 5.17 4.72
N LYS A 116 19.28 6.31 5.45
CA LYS A 116 18.88 7.59 4.84
C LYS A 116 20.03 8.44 4.29
N THR A 117 21.28 8.02 4.48
CA THR A 117 22.50 8.78 4.09
C THR A 117 22.83 8.82 2.62
N GLY A 118 21.97 8.31 1.73
CA GLY A 118 22.24 8.24 0.30
C GLY A 118 23.21 7.13 -0.12
N SER A 119 23.83 6.42 0.85
CA SER A 119 24.55 5.17 0.61
C SER A 119 23.56 4.02 0.38
N ASN A 120 23.96 3.03 -0.41
CA ASN A 120 23.18 1.80 -0.55
C ASN A 120 23.51 0.87 0.62
N GLU A 121 23.09 1.27 1.81
CA GLU A 121 23.26 0.51 3.04
C GLU A 121 21.90 0.23 3.66
N TYR A 122 21.78 -0.86 4.41
CA TYR A 122 20.53 -1.33 4.95
C TYR A 122 20.71 -1.77 6.40
N TYR A 123 19.68 -1.51 7.20
CA TYR A 123 19.56 -2.03 8.57
C TYR A 123 18.64 -3.23 8.57
N ILE A 124 19.08 -4.31 9.22
CA ILE A 124 18.32 -5.55 9.39
C ILE A 124 18.28 -5.89 10.88
N ASN A 125 17.11 -6.17 11.42
CA ASN A 125 17.00 -6.80 12.72
C ASN A 125 16.62 -8.28 12.56
N THR A 126 17.25 -9.12 13.37
CA THR A 126 16.94 -10.54 13.49
C THR A 126 16.79 -10.92 14.95
N HIS A 127 15.87 -11.82 15.24
CA HIS A 127 15.60 -12.30 16.58
C HIS A 127 16.12 -13.72 16.75
N SER A 128 16.71 -14.00 17.90
CA SER A 128 17.14 -15.34 18.28
C SER A 128 16.96 -15.54 19.78
N TYR A 129 16.07 -16.46 20.18
CA TYR A 129 15.79 -16.77 21.60
C TYR A 129 15.50 -15.54 22.48
N GLY A 130 14.76 -14.56 21.93
CA GLY A 130 14.40 -13.32 22.64
C GLY A 130 15.46 -12.22 22.60
N GLU A 131 16.64 -12.47 22.02
CA GLU A 131 17.68 -11.47 21.83
C GLU A 131 17.63 -10.94 20.39
N VAL A 132 17.64 -9.62 20.24
CA VAL A 132 17.64 -8.96 18.92
C VAL A 132 19.08 -8.63 18.53
N THR A 133 19.43 -8.99 17.30
CA THR A 133 20.67 -8.55 16.65
C THR A 133 20.34 -7.59 15.54
N LEU A 134 20.82 -6.36 15.65
CA LEU A 134 20.78 -5.37 14.58
C LEU A 134 22.05 -5.50 13.74
N ARG A 135 21.88 -5.48 12.40
CA ARG A 135 22.97 -5.50 11.42
C ARG A 135 22.86 -4.34 10.49
N LYS A 136 24.00 -3.82 10.07
CA LYS A 136 24.12 -2.94 8.94
C LYS A 136 24.83 -3.67 7.83
N ILE A 137 24.29 -3.69 6.63
CA ILE A 137 24.83 -4.35 5.44
C ILE A 137 24.98 -3.36 4.29
N ASP A 138 25.88 -3.65 3.35
CA ASP A 138 26.01 -2.92 2.08
C ASP A 138 25.09 -3.47 0.99
N ASP A 139 25.15 -2.92 -0.23
CA ASP A 139 24.37 -3.35 -1.40
C ASP A 139 24.83 -4.69 -1.99
N GLY A 140 26.04 -5.16 -1.65
CA GLY A 140 26.52 -6.51 -1.92
C GLY A 140 26.14 -7.51 -0.81
N LEU A 141 25.22 -7.17 0.07
CA LEU A 141 24.75 -7.94 1.21
C LEU A 141 25.85 -8.29 2.25
N ASN A 142 27.02 -7.62 2.20
CA ASN A 142 28.09 -7.86 3.16
C ASN A 142 27.80 -7.14 4.48
N GLU A 143 28.04 -7.82 5.61
CA GLU A 143 27.90 -7.21 6.94
C GLU A 143 28.97 -6.14 7.15
N ILE A 144 28.54 -4.89 7.38
CA ILE A 144 29.41 -3.77 7.76
C ILE A 144 29.68 -3.86 9.27
N TRP A 145 28.63 -4.03 10.05
CA TRP A 145 28.70 -4.29 11.47
C TRP A 145 27.43 -4.99 11.99
N SER A 146 27.53 -5.63 13.15
CA SER A 146 26.40 -6.17 13.90
C SER A 146 26.49 -5.87 15.38
N ARG A 147 25.35 -5.73 16.04
CA ARG A 147 25.21 -5.44 17.47
C ARG A 147 24.06 -6.24 18.07
N LYS A 148 24.32 -6.85 19.22
CA LYS A 148 23.26 -7.35 20.09
C LYS A 148 22.67 -6.19 20.87
N ILE A 149 21.38 -5.96 20.73
CA ILE A 149 20.66 -4.80 21.28
C ILE A 149 19.62 -5.16 22.34
N GLY A 150 19.65 -6.42 22.80
CA GLY A 150 18.73 -6.92 23.82
C GLY A 150 17.33 -7.11 23.26
N TYR A 151 16.32 -6.54 23.92
CA TYR A 151 14.92 -6.68 23.56
C TYR A 151 14.38 -5.53 22.69
N PHE A 152 15.23 -4.66 22.18
CA PHE A 152 14.85 -3.62 21.23
C PHE A 152 14.64 -4.22 19.84
N GLY A 153 13.65 -3.74 19.10
CA GLY A 153 13.54 -4.13 17.69
C GLY A 153 12.17 -4.52 17.20
N THR A 154 11.11 -4.06 17.84
CA THR A 154 9.77 -4.11 17.24
C THR A 154 9.67 -3.23 16.02
N ASP A 155 10.36 -2.08 16.07
CA ASP A 155 10.48 -1.20 14.91
C ASP A 155 11.91 -0.68 14.83
N ILE A 156 12.44 -0.57 13.63
CA ILE A 156 13.76 0.00 13.30
C ILE A 156 13.56 1.15 12.31
N VAL A 157 13.93 2.35 12.70
CA VAL A 157 13.77 3.53 11.86
C VAL A 157 15.11 4.19 11.59
N PRO A 158 15.65 4.07 10.38
CA PRO A 158 16.85 4.80 9.96
C PRO A 158 16.64 6.31 10.08
N THR A 159 17.67 7.01 10.52
CA THR A 159 17.62 8.46 10.77
C THR A 159 18.49 9.23 9.78
N ASP A 160 18.17 10.51 9.58
CA ASP A 160 18.81 11.38 8.57
C ASP A 160 20.30 11.63 8.84
N ASP A 161 20.76 11.40 10.07
CA ASP A 161 22.17 11.44 10.45
C ASP A 161 22.94 10.14 10.13
N GLY A 162 22.25 9.17 9.52
CA GLY A 162 22.80 7.86 9.14
C GLY A 162 22.76 6.82 10.25
N GLY A 163 22.24 7.15 11.40
CA GLY A 163 22.00 6.22 12.49
C GLY A 163 20.66 5.51 12.39
N VAL A 164 20.19 4.99 13.53
CA VAL A 164 18.91 4.27 13.62
C VAL A 164 18.32 4.44 15.02
N ILE A 165 17.00 4.62 15.09
CA ILE A 165 16.25 4.56 16.34
C ILE A 165 15.44 3.25 16.39
N LEU A 166 15.34 2.69 17.59
CA LEU A 166 14.69 1.42 17.87
C LEU A 166 13.70 1.57 19.02
N GLY A 167 12.55 0.92 18.89
CA GLY A 167 11.53 0.83 19.93
C GLY A 167 11.58 -0.51 20.66
N ASN A 168 11.12 -0.51 21.91
CA ASN A 168 10.94 -1.72 22.72
C ASN A 168 9.44 -2.01 22.92
N SER A 169 9.00 -3.20 22.53
CA SER A 169 7.62 -3.66 22.72
C SER A 169 7.40 -4.47 23.99
N TYR A 170 8.43 -4.83 24.73
CA TYR A 170 8.32 -5.69 25.90
C TYR A 170 8.18 -4.90 27.20
N GLY A 171 7.09 -4.12 27.35
CA GLY A 171 6.79 -3.38 28.59
C GLY A 171 6.45 -4.24 29.82
N HIS A 172 6.50 -5.58 29.74
CA HIS A 172 5.87 -6.43 30.76
C HIS A 172 6.70 -7.54 31.40
N LEU A 173 8.02 -7.52 31.35
CA LEU A 173 8.82 -8.53 32.08
C LEU A 173 9.13 -8.14 33.53
N GLY A 174 8.11 -7.68 34.32
CA GLY A 174 8.19 -7.55 35.77
C GLY A 174 8.20 -6.09 36.27
N LYS A 175 7.61 -5.87 37.45
CA LYS A 175 7.41 -4.55 38.11
C LYS A 175 8.67 -3.78 38.50
N ASP A 176 9.86 -4.31 38.25
CA ASP A 176 11.12 -3.81 38.78
C ASP A 176 12.18 -3.41 37.73
N TYR A 177 11.81 -3.38 36.45
CA TYR A 177 12.74 -2.98 35.39
C TYR A 177 12.26 -1.68 34.73
N GLU A 178 12.97 -0.59 34.98
CA GLU A 178 12.96 0.62 34.15
C GLU A 178 13.60 0.24 32.80
N TYR A 179 12.77 -0.26 31.86
CA TYR A 179 13.26 -0.48 30.51
C TYR A 179 13.26 0.85 29.75
N ASP A 180 14.40 1.18 29.17
CA ASP A 180 14.44 2.18 28.12
C ASP A 180 13.46 1.75 27.02
N SER A 181 12.56 2.65 26.63
CA SER A 181 11.58 2.35 25.57
C SER A 181 12.17 2.65 24.20
N LEU A 182 13.18 3.53 24.12
CA LEU A 182 13.82 3.96 22.89
C LEU A 182 15.34 3.90 23.02
N LEU A 183 15.99 3.47 21.95
CA LEU A 183 17.43 3.44 21.78
C LEU A 183 17.82 4.08 20.44
N LYS A 184 18.59 5.16 20.47
CA LYS A 184 19.19 5.77 19.28
C LYS A 184 20.65 5.33 19.18
N LEU A 185 21.02 4.84 18.00
CA LEU A 185 22.41 4.50 17.64
C LEU A 185 22.90 5.43 16.53
N ASP A 186 24.20 5.72 16.53
CA ASP A 186 24.89 6.38 15.43
C ASP A 186 25.06 5.47 14.20
N SER A 187 25.68 5.99 13.14
CA SER A 187 25.92 5.24 11.90
C SER A 187 26.84 4.02 12.06
N ASP A 188 27.66 3.99 13.12
CA ASP A 188 28.60 2.91 13.45
C ASP A 188 28.00 1.91 14.45
N GLY A 189 26.73 2.12 14.85
CA GLY A 189 26.00 1.27 15.77
C GLY A 189 26.37 1.51 17.25
N ASN A 190 26.94 2.67 17.60
CA ASN A 190 27.21 3.02 19.00
C ASN A 190 26.00 3.76 19.58
N PRO A 191 25.61 3.52 20.84
CA PRO A 191 24.54 4.25 21.50
C PRO A 191 24.84 5.74 21.61
N GLU A 192 23.92 6.59 21.11
CA GLU A 192 23.94 8.04 21.30
C GLU A 192 23.14 8.42 22.54
N TRP A 193 21.90 7.92 22.61
CA TRP A 193 21.04 8.13 23.78
C TRP A 193 20.03 7.00 23.95
N ARG A 194 19.51 6.89 25.16
CA ARG A 194 18.40 6.03 25.55
C ARG A 194 17.41 6.85 26.34
N THR A 195 16.13 6.56 26.18
CA THR A 195 15.10 7.23 26.99
C THR A 195 13.96 6.28 27.32
N SER A 196 13.43 6.42 28.52
CA SER A 196 12.20 5.75 28.92
C SER A 196 11.04 6.72 28.76
N ILE A 197 10.07 6.32 27.94
CA ILE A 197 8.83 7.09 27.72
C ILE A 197 7.63 6.50 28.48
N GLY A 198 7.87 5.44 29.27
CA GLY A 198 6.89 4.83 30.16
C GLY A 198 5.74 4.12 29.43
N MET A 199 5.94 3.75 28.18
CA MET A 199 4.94 3.02 27.37
C MET A 199 5.60 1.99 26.48
N GLU A 200 4.82 1.01 26.04
CA GLU A 200 5.20 0.08 24.99
C GLU A 200 5.14 0.79 23.63
N VAL A 201 6.22 0.72 22.86
CA VAL A 201 6.32 1.31 21.53
C VAL A 201 5.70 0.37 20.50
N LYS A 202 4.84 0.89 19.66
CA LYS A 202 4.19 0.14 18.56
C LYS A 202 4.65 0.60 17.20
N GLU A 203 4.92 1.90 17.04
CA GLU A 203 5.34 2.51 15.78
C GLU A 203 6.22 3.72 16.05
N ILE A 204 7.21 3.95 15.22
CA ILE A 204 8.10 5.12 15.22
C ILE A 204 8.19 5.68 13.80
N ALA A 205 8.04 6.98 13.66
CA ALA A 205 8.36 7.70 12.42
C ALA A 205 9.32 8.85 12.71
N GLN A 206 10.39 8.99 11.93
CA GLN A 206 11.20 10.19 11.97
C GLN A 206 10.51 11.29 11.20
N THR A 207 10.36 12.47 11.82
CA THR A 207 9.71 13.64 11.25
C THR A 207 10.71 14.53 10.49
N LYS A 208 10.22 15.37 9.57
CA LYS A 208 11.04 16.28 8.72
C LYS A 208 11.94 17.24 9.51
N ASP A 209 11.57 17.58 10.74
CA ASP A 209 12.38 18.37 11.65
C ASP A 209 13.54 17.59 12.31
N GLY A 210 13.65 16.29 11.98
CA GLY A 210 14.61 15.36 12.53
C GLY A 210 14.23 14.78 13.89
N GLY A 211 13.07 15.14 14.43
CA GLY A 211 12.48 14.54 15.63
C GLY A 211 11.77 13.21 15.34
N PHE A 212 10.94 12.77 16.27
CA PHE A 212 10.27 11.47 16.20
C PHE A 212 8.81 11.55 16.61
N LEU A 213 7.94 10.90 15.87
CA LEU A 213 6.56 10.66 16.26
C LEU A 213 6.40 9.19 16.64
N ILE A 214 5.83 8.91 17.81
CA ILE A 214 5.82 7.57 18.40
C ILE A 214 4.42 7.21 18.84
N GLY A 215 3.89 6.14 18.28
CA GLY A 215 2.66 5.50 18.72
C GLY A 215 2.94 4.42 19.76
N GLY A 216 2.15 4.38 20.82
CA GLY A 216 2.34 3.38 21.85
C GLY A 216 1.20 3.27 22.84
N TYR A 217 1.32 2.27 23.72
CA TYR A 217 0.31 1.92 24.70
C TYR A 217 0.90 1.91 26.11
N LYS A 218 0.17 2.48 27.06
CA LYS A 218 0.58 2.54 28.46
C LYS A 218 -0.31 1.63 29.31
N TRP A 219 0.27 0.54 29.78
CA TRP A 219 -0.44 -0.49 30.54
C TRP A 219 -1.00 -0.02 31.88
N ASP A 220 -0.34 0.93 32.55
CA ASP A 220 -0.76 1.39 33.87
C ASP A 220 -2.05 2.22 33.85
N SER A 221 -2.28 2.96 32.78
CA SER A 221 -3.45 3.82 32.58
C SER A 221 -4.46 3.27 31.58
N ASP A 222 -4.11 2.19 30.85
CA ASP A 222 -4.94 1.64 29.76
C ASP A 222 -5.19 2.68 28.66
N GLU A 223 -4.16 3.49 28.35
CA GLU A 223 -4.27 4.61 27.42
C GLU A 223 -3.33 4.44 26.23
N ASN A 224 -3.79 4.87 25.07
CA ASN A 224 -3.05 4.94 23.83
C ASN A 224 -2.47 6.35 23.65
N TYR A 225 -1.18 6.44 23.36
CA TYR A 225 -0.47 7.70 23.22
C TYR A 225 0.13 7.86 21.83
N LEU A 226 0.17 9.09 21.38
CA LEU A 226 1.04 9.59 20.35
C LEU A 226 1.95 10.66 20.96
N LEU A 227 3.26 10.44 20.90
CA LEU A 227 4.27 11.34 21.44
C LEU A 227 5.07 11.95 20.30
N LYS A 228 5.33 13.27 20.36
CA LYS A 228 6.34 13.92 19.55
C LYS A 228 7.57 14.19 20.40
N LEU A 229 8.70 13.68 19.94
CA LEU A 229 10.01 13.95 20.54
C LEU A 229 10.86 14.80 19.60
N SER A 230 11.73 15.62 20.19
CA SER A 230 12.81 16.29 19.45
C SER A 230 13.85 15.27 18.95
N ARG A 231 14.78 15.73 18.11
CA ARG A 231 15.94 14.94 17.66
C ARG A 231 16.74 14.33 18.83
N ASP A 232 16.83 15.04 19.94
CA ASP A 232 17.59 14.61 21.14
C ASP A 232 16.76 13.73 22.08
N GLY A 233 15.58 13.28 21.67
CA GLY A 233 14.70 12.41 22.45
C GLY A 233 13.92 13.12 23.55
N LEU A 234 13.83 14.46 23.54
CA LEU A 234 13.07 15.23 24.53
C LEU A 234 11.61 15.37 24.10
N LEU A 235 10.69 15.19 25.05
CA LEU A 235 9.25 15.31 24.80
C LEU A 235 8.88 16.74 24.41
N GLU A 236 8.22 16.92 23.26
CA GLU A 236 7.67 18.18 22.79
C GLU A 236 6.18 18.29 23.07
N TRP A 237 5.41 17.25 22.71
CA TRP A 237 3.99 17.15 23.02
C TRP A 237 3.54 15.68 23.12
N SER A 238 2.36 15.46 23.71
CA SER A 238 1.70 14.16 23.78
C SER A 238 0.21 14.31 23.68
N HIS A 239 -0.43 13.38 22.99
CA HIS A 239 -1.88 13.25 22.89
C HIS A 239 -2.32 11.82 23.15
N THR A 240 -3.51 11.67 23.71
CA THR A 240 -4.19 10.38 23.83
C THR A 240 -5.20 10.21 22.70
N TYR A 241 -5.31 8.99 22.20
CA TYR A 241 -6.27 8.60 21.18
C TYR A 241 -7.03 7.34 21.61
N ASP A 242 -8.17 7.09 21.00
CA ASP A 242 -8.96 5.88 21.29
C ASP A 242 -8.25 4.60 20.83
N VAL A 243 -7.28 4.73 19.94
CA VAL A 243 -6.54 3.61 19.32
C VAL A 243 -5.03 3.90 19.27
N VAL A 244 -4.19 2.87 19.21
CA VAL A 244 -2.76 2.99 18.98
C VAL A 244 -2.48 2.97 17.47
N PRO A 245 -1.93 4.05 16.88
CA PRO A 245 -1.46 4.01 15.51
C PRO A 245 -0.38 2.95 15.32
N LYS A 246 -0.51 2.13 14.29
CA LYS A 246 0.48 1.14 13.84
C LYS A 246 1.15 1.56 12.53
N ILE A 247 0.66 2.61 11.91
CA ILE A 247 1.24 3.24 10.73
C ILE A 247 1.21 4.73 10.96
N ILE A 248 2.36 5.37 10.80
CA ILE A 248 2.53 6.82 10.85
C ILE A 248 3.20 7.24 9.54
N GLN A 249 2.44 7.93 8.69
CA GLN A 249 2.93 8.47 7.42
C GLN A 249 2.95 9.99 7.48
N GLU A 250 4.15 10.59 7.44
CA GLU A 250 4.27 12.05 7.36
C GLU A 250 3.80 12.54 5.99
N ILE A 251 3.05 13.64 6.00
CA ILE A 251 2.54 14.34 4.83
C ILE A 251 3.00 15.81 4.85
N GLU A 252 2.56 16.64 3.91
CA GLU A 252 3.06 18.01 3.79
C GLU A 252 2.73 18.88 5.03
N ASP A 253 1.54 18.71 5.60
CA ASP A 253 0.98 19.55 6.66
C ASP A 253 0.54 18.75 7.92
N GLY A 254 1.24 17.65 8.23
CA GLY A 254 0.96 16.81 9.40
C GLY A 254 1.20 15.33 9.12
N PHE A 255 0.29 14.47 9.59
CA PHE A 255 0.47 13.03 9.53
C PHE A 255 -0.84 12.32 9.19
N MET A 256 -0.70 11.19 8.49
CA MET A 256 -1.71 10.15 8.40
C MET A 256 -1.38 9.04 9.38
N LEU A 257 -2.39 8.62 10.12
CA LEU A 257 -2.30 7.53 11.10
C LEU A 257 -3.25 6.42 10.69
N ALA A 258 -2.84 5.16 10.85
CA ALA A 258 -3.75 4.03 10.68
C ALA A 258 -3.48 2.88 11.65
N CYS A 259 -4.51 2.11 11.91
CA CYS A 259 -4.44 0.78 12.55
C CYS A 259 -5.68 -0.04 12.22
N GLY A 260 -5.61 -1.36 12.43
CA GLY A 260 -6.81 -2.18 12.59
C GLY A 260 -7.30 -2.05 14.03
N THR A 261 -8.60 -1.83 14.24
CA THR A 261 -9.14 -1.63 15.56
C THR A 261 -10.48 -2.36 15.77
N THR A 262 -10.62 -2.98 16.92
CA THR A 262 -11.90 -3.55 17.40
C THR A 262 -12.75 -2.52 18.16
N PHE A 263 -12.29 -1.28 18.22
CA PHE A 263 -13.02 -0.20 18.87
C PHE A 263 -14.24 0.18 18.03
N ALA A 264 -15.43 0.05 18.63
CA ALA A 264 -16.68 0.38 17.99
C ALA A 264 -16.97 1.89 18.10
N GLY A 265 -16.23 2.71 17.34
CA GLY A 265 -16.54 4.13 17.18
C GLY A 265 -17.73 4.36 16.24
N GLU A 266 -18.19 5.60 16.13
CA GLU A 266 -19.21 5.98 15.16
C GLU A 266 -18.68 5.74 13.73
N GLY A 267 -19.37 4.88 12.97
CA GLY A 267 -18.96 4.47 11.62
C GLY A 267 -18.19 3.15 11.54
N ALA A 268 -17.89 2.49 12.67
CA ALA A 268 -17.31 1.14 12.65
C ALA A 268 -18.37 0.09 12.23
N HIS A 269 -17.94 -0.91 11.43
CA HIS A 269 -18.85 -1.84 10.77
C HIS A 269 -18.81 -3.28 11.32
N GLY A 270 -17.70 -3.71 11.96
CA GLY A 270 -17.56 -5.13 12.22
C GLY A 270 -16.68 -5.54 13.41
N ARG A 271 -15.90 -6.60 13.20
CA ARG A 271 -15.01 -7.14 14.24
C ARG A 271 -13.77 -6.29 14.44
N SER A 272 -13.19 -5.83 13.33
CA SER A 272 -12.05 -4.92 13.31
C SER A 272 -12.04 -4.19 11.97
N ASP A 273 -12.04 -2.88 12.01
CA ASP A 273 -12.00 -2.02 10.84
C ASP A 273 -10.65 -1.30 10.72
N VAL A 274 -10.31 -0.86 9.53
CA VAL A 274 -9.22 0.09 9.31
C VAL A 274 -9.65 1.45 9.84
N TRP A 275 -9.05 1.88 10.94
CA TRP A 275 -9.13 3.26 11.39
C TRP A 275 -8.07 4.08 10.67
N LEU A 276 -8.48 5.15 10.00
CA LEU A 276 -7.61 6.10 9.32
C LEU A 276 -7.89 7.49 9.84
N SER A 277 -6.84 8.24 10.18
CA SER A 277 -6.97 9.60 10.70
C SER A 277 -5.91 10.52 10.12
N ARG A 278 -6.29 11.76 9.87
CA ARG A 278 -5.38 12.86 9.56
C ARG A 278 -5.25 13.79 10.75
N ILE A 279 -4.02 14.10 11.12
CA ILE A 279 -3.70 15.05 12.19
C ILE A 279 -2.79 16.16 11.64
N ASP A 280 -2.81 17.32 12.27
CA ASP A 280 -1.86 18.41 12.00
C ASP A 280 -0.49 18.15 12.67
N GLU A 281 0.48 19.04 12.45
CA GLU A 281 1.84 18.93 13.03
C GLU A 281 1.84 19.02 14.58
N ALA A 282 0.80 19.63 15.17
CA ALA A 282 0.63 19.74 16.61
C ALA A 282 -0.09 18.53 17.23
N GLY A 283 -0.48 17.54 16.42
CA GLY A 283 -1.21 16.35 16.87
C GLY A 283 -2.72 16.54 16.99
N ASN A 284 -3.30 17.64 16.54
CA ASN A 284 -4.76 17.79 16.57
C ASN A 284 -5.41 17.02 15.44
N MET A 285 -6.44 16.24 15.77
CA MET A 285 -7.19 15.46 14.79
C MET A 285 -7.97 16.38 13.85
N LEU A 286 -7.75 16.27 12.55
CA LEU A 286 -8.48 16.97 11.52
C LEU A 286 -9.71 16.20 11.05
N TRP A 287 -9.55 14.90 10.85
CA TRP A 287 -10.64 13.95 10.59
C TRP A 287 -10.21 12.52 10.94
N SER A 288 -11.19 11.64 11.17
CA SER A 288 -10.98 10.20 11.26
C SER A 288 -12.17 9.46 10.68
N HIS A 289 -11.90 8.29 10.05
CA HIS A 289 -12.90 7.42 9.46
C HIS A 289 -12.55 5.95 9.71
N TYR A 290 -13.58 5.11 9.67
CA TYR A 290 -13.46 3.66 9.69
C TYR A 290 -13.79 3.13 8.30
N TYR A 291 -13.04 2.13 7.84
CA TYR A 291 -13.27 1.47 6.56
C TYR A 291 -13.20 -0.03 6.77
N GLY A 292 -14.12 -0.75 6.13
CA GLY A 292 -14.22 -2.19 6.25
C GLY A 292 -15.64 -2.69 6.10
N GLY A 293 -15.88 -3.87 6.66
CA GLY A 293 -17.20 -4.48 6.68
C GLY A 293 -17.44 -5.27 7.96
N SER A 294 -18.27 -6.31 7.91
CA SER A 294 -18.69 -7.03 9.10
C SER A 294 -17.61 -7.91 9.73
N MET A 295 -16.47 -8.15 9.05
CA MET A 295 -15.41 -9.05 9.52
C MET A 295 -14.17 -8.26 9.97
N THR A 296 -12.97 -8.78 9.70
CA THR A 296 -11.71 -8.19 10.16
C THR A 296 -10.99 -7.56 9.00
N ASP A 297 -10.68 -6.28 9.15
CA ASP A 297 -9.97 -5.47 8.19
C ASP A 297 -8.78 -4.79 8.87
N SER A 298 -7.62 -4.74 8.21
CA SER A 298 -6.40 -4.18 8.79
C SER A 298 -5.53 -3.51 7.72
N PRO A 299 -4.94 -2.33 8.03
CA PRO A 299 -4.01 -1.67 7.12
C PRO A 299 -2.59 -2.20 7.29
N SER A 300 -1.78 -2.12 6.21
CA SER A 300 -0.36 -2.44 6.20
C SER A 300 0.50 -1.28 5.70
N ALA A 301 -0.02 -0.42 4.81
CA ALA A 301 0.71 0.75 4.32
C ALA A 301 -0.23 1.87 3.86
N ILE A 302 0.27 3.11 3.89
CA ILE A 302 -0.40 4.32 3.39
C ILE A 302 0.56 5.07 2.49
N TYR A 303 0.08 5.50 1.31
CA TYR A 303 0.84 6.32 0.39
C TYR A 303 0.05 7.56 -0.03
N PRO A 304 0.62 8.77 0.17
CA PRO A 304 0.03 9.99 -0.34
C PRO A 304 0.08 10.01 -1.87
N ASN A 305 -1.01 10.48 -2.47
CA ASN A 305 -1.16 10.65 -3.90
C ASN A 305 -0.96 12.12 -4.31
N PRO A 306 -0.48 12.41 -5.51
CA PRO A 306 -0.27 13.78 -5.99
C PRO A 306 -1.56 14.64 -6.05
N ASN A 307 -2.72 14.00 -6.08
CA ASN A 307 -4.02 14.67 -6.05
C ASN A 307 -4.51 15.05 -4.65
N GLY A 308 -3.70 14.80 -3.61
CA GLY A 308 -4.00 15.09 -2.21
C GLY A 308 -4.78 13.99 -1.48
N GLY A 309 -5.13 12.88 -2.15
CA GLY A 309 -5.72 11.70 -1.53
C GLY A 309 -4.66 10.69 -1.08
N PHE A 310 -5.11 9.49 -0.68
CA PHE A 310 -4.25 8.45 -0.14
C PHE A 310 -4.63 7.08 -0.71
N THR A 311 -3.63 6.26 -1.03
CA THR A 311 -3.80 4.84 -1.34
C THR A 311 -3.41 4.03 -0.11
N ILE A 312 -4.30 3.16 0.34
CA ILE A 312 -4.13 2.30 1.50
C ILE A 312 -4.05 0.85 1.02
N PHE A 313 -3.09 0.13 1.56
CA PHE A 313 -2.92 -1.31 1.40
C PHE A 313 -3.20 -1.99 2.72
N GLY A 314 -3.86 -3.13 2.67
CA GLY A 314 -4.20 -3.90 3.85
C GLY A 314 -4.69 -5.29 3.51
N SER A 315 -5.29 -5.95 4.47
CA SER A 315 -5.97 -7.23 4.28
C SER A 315 -7.39 -7.13 4.81
N THR A 316 -8.33 -7.79 4.13
CA THR A 316 -9.75 -7.82 4.49
C THR A 316 -10.28 -9.24 4.50
N LYS A 317 -11.16 -9.54 5.48
CA LYS A 317 -12.04 -10.71 5.47
C LYS A 317 -13.50 -10.35 5.17
N SER A 318 -13.78 -9.06 5.02
CA SER A 318 -15.14 -8.56 4.81
C SER A 318 -15.61 -8.81 3.39
N ILE A 319 -16.93 -9.02 3.24
CA ILE A 319 -17.64 -9.20 1.97
C ILE A 319 -18.79 -8.21 1.83
N ASP A 320 -18.83 -7.21 2.69
CA ASP A 320 -19.88 -6.21 2.79
C ASP A 320 -19.29 -4.85 3.25
N GLY A 321 -20.14 -3.88 3.49
CA GLY A 321 -19.72 -2.54 3.89
C GLY A 321 -18.99 -1.82 2.76
N ASP A 322 -17.75 -1.40 3.03
CA ASP A 322 -16.88 -0.77 2.05
C ASP A 322 -16.19 -1.78 1.13
N VAL A 323 -16.22 -3.08 1.45
CA VAL A 323 -15.60 -4.17 0.68
C VAL A 323 -16.66 -4.84 -0.20
N GLN A 324 -16.52 -4.73 -1.50
CA GLN A 324 -17.49 -5.26 -2.47
C GLN A 324 -16.89 -6.29 -3.43
N SER A 325 -15.56 -6.46 -3.43
CA SER A 325 -14.83 -7.24 -4.43
C SER A 325 -14.11 -8.48 -3.86
N ASN A 326 -14.37 -8.88 -2.60
CA ASN A 326 -13.70 -10.02 -1.96
C ASN A 326 -13.94 -11.34 -2.74
N ASN A 327 -12.85 -12.08 -3.02
CA ASN A 327 -12.87 -13.29 -3.83
C ASN A 327 -13.38 -14.54 -3.09
N ASP A 328 -13.21 -14.60 -1.76
CA ASP A 328 -13.71 -15.71 -0.93
C ASP A 328 -15.24 -15.82 -0.93
N GLY A 329 -15.96 -14.69 -0.95
CA GLY A 329 -17.42 -14.65 -0.95
C GLY A 329 -18.07 -15.23 0.33
N SER A 330 -17.29 -15.76 1.26
CA SER A 330 -17.73 -16.32 2.55
C SER A 330 -17.33 -15.47 3.76
N GLY A 331 -16.28 -14.64 3.62
CA GLY A 331 -15.70 -13.84 4.70
C GLY A 331 -14.91 -14.67 5.71
N SER A 332 -14.47 -15.88 5.33
CA SER A 332 -13.64 -16.72 6.21
C SER A 332 -12.15 -16.44 6.03
N GLU A 333 -11.74 -16.17 4.81
CA GLU A 333 -10.34 -15.98 4.42
C GLU A 333 -10.02 -14.51 4.14
N ALA A 334 -8.75 -14.14 4.26
CA ALA A 334 -8.29 -12.76 4.07
C ALA A 334 -7.72 -12.58 2.65
N ASP A 335 -8.15 -11.51 1.98
CA ASP A 335 -7.59 -11.04 0.71
C ASP A 335 -6.72 -9.78 0.93
N LEU A 336 -5.73 -9.55 0.06
CA LEU A 336 -5.12 -8.24 -0.11
C LEU A 336 -6.21 -7.22 -0.46
N TRP A 337 -6.32 -6.16 0.30
CA TRP A 337 -7.27 -5.08 0.07
C TRP A 337 -6.54 -3.77 -0.24
N ILE A 338 -6.88 -3.16 -1.36
CA ILE A 338 -6.33 -1.89 -1.80
C ILE A 338 -7.50 -0.93 -1.97
N PHE A 339 -7.42 0.21 -1.31
CA PHE A 339 -8.44 1.23 -1.48
C PHE A 339 -7.85 2.64 -1.49
N GLN A 340 -8.57 3.56 -2.06
CA GLN A 340 -8.17 4.95 -2.15
C GLN A 340 -9.22 5.85 -1.52
N VAL A 341 -8.73 6.84 -0.77
CA VAL A 341 -9.55 7.92 -0.23
C VAL A 341 -9.08 9.26 -0.80
N ASP A 342 -9.98 10.24 -0.85
CA ASP A 342 -9.63 11.62 -1.17
C ASP A 342 -9.00 12.35 0.02
N ALA A 343 -8.65 13.63 -0.14
CA ALA A 343 -8.03 14.44 0.91
C ALA A 343 -8.91 14.63 2.16
N SER A 344 -10.23 14.43 2.05
CA SER A 344 -11.19 14.51 3.14
C SER A 344 -11.45 13.14 3.82
N GLY A 345 -10.84 12.08 3.33
CA GLY A 345 -11.05 10.71 3.78
C GLY A 345 -12.25 10.01 3.13
N GLN A 346 -12.86 10.57 2.09
CA GLN A 346 -13.97 9.87 1.40
C GLN A 346 -13.44 8.72 0.54
N LEU A 347 -14.01 7.52 0.70
CA LEU A 347 -13.69 6.36 -0.12
C LEU A 347 -13.99 6.64 -1.60
N MET A 348 -12.99 6.48 -2.44
CA MET A 348 -13.06 6.71 -3.89
C MET A 348 -13.26 5.42 -4.68
N TRP A 349 -12.52 4.40 -4.32
CA TRP A 349 -12.58 3.06 -4.90
C TRP A 349 -11.89 2.04 -3.98
N GLU A 350 -12.19 0.78 -4.18
CA GLU A 350 -11.53 -0.36 -3.54
C GLU A 350 -11.40 -1.54 -4.50
N GLN A 351 -10.45 -2.42 -4.24
CA GLN A 351 -10.26 -3.70 -4.92
C GLN A 351 -9.57 -4.69 -4.01
N THR A 352 -10.03 -5.94 -4.06
CA THR A 352 -9.33 -7.08 -3.44
C THR A 352 -8.58 -7.89 -4.48
N ILE A 353 -7.51 -8.56 -4.03
CA ILE A 353 -6.71 -9.51 -4.80
C ILE A 353 -6.45 -10.70 -3.89
N GLY A 354 -6.85 -11.89 -4.32
CA GLY A 354 -6.70 -13.10 -3.50
C GLY A 354 -7.26 -14.35 -4.15
N THR A 355 -7.38 -15.40 -3.33
CA THR A 355 -7.94 -16.70 -3.71
C THR A 355 -9.29 -16.94 -3.04
N PRO A 356 -10.15 -17.81 -3.60
CA PRO A 356 -11.44 -18.09 -2.96
C PRO A 356 -11.34 -19.01 -1.73
N VAL A 357 -10.18 -19.47 -1.31
CA VAL A 357 -10.06 -20.59 -0.34
C VAL A 357 -9.02 -20.40 0.74
N TYR A 358 -8.04 -19.49 0.55
CA TYR A 358 -6.92 -19.30 1.48
C TYR A 358 -6.75 -17.83 1.89
N ASN A 359 -5.98 -17.63 2.94
CA ASN A 359 -5.65 -16.28 3.41
C ASN A 359 -4.43 -15.74 2.66
N GLU A 360 -4.56 -14.51 2.16
CA GLU A 360 -3.46 -13.70 1.66
C GLU A 360 -3.26 -12.50 2.59
N TYR A 361 -2.27 -12.61 3.48
CA TYR A 361 -1.89 -11.49 4.35
C TYR A 361 -0.72 -10.73 3.74
N ILE A 362 -0.81 -9.40 3.79
CA ILE A 362 0.30 -8.54 3.42
C ILE A 362 0.95 -7.91 4.65
N TYR A 363 2.28 -7.81 4.59
CA TYR A 363 3.08 -7.31 5.71
C TYR A 363 3.81 -6.02 5.38
N ASP A 364 4.20 -5.81 4.12
CA ASP A 364 4.89 -4.59 3.71
C ASP A 364 4.59 -4.26 2.24
N VAL A 365 4.70 -2.98 1.94
CA VAL A 365 4.52 -2.44 0.59
C VAL A 365 5.62 -1.42 0.34
N ALA A 366 6.18 -1.42 -0.85
CA ALA A 366 7.15 -0.42 -1.27
C ALA A 366 6.68 0.29 -2.54
N LYS A 367 6.68 1.62 -2.53
CA LYS A 367 6.41 2.43 -3.72
C LYS A 367 7.64 2.42 -4.61
N THR A 368 7.48 1.99 -5.87
CA THR A 368 8.57 1.88 -6.85
C THR A 368 8.61 3.05 -7.81
N ALA A 369 7.44 3.56 -8.15
CA ALA A 369 7.23 4.74 -8.95
C ALA A 369 5.87 5.36 -8.59
N GLU A 370 5.51 6.45 -9.23
CA GLU A 370 4.19 7.01 -9.03
C GLU A 370 3.13 6.00 -9.47
N TYR A 371 2.21 5.67 -8.55
CA TYR A 371 1.14 4.67 -8.70
C TYR A 371 1.61 3.23 -8.99
N LYS A 372 2.87 2.91 -8.69
CA LYS A 372 3.41 1.54 -8.80
C LYS A 372 4.00 1.09 -7.48
N TYR A 373 3.69 -0.15 -7.12
CA TYR A 373 4.05 -0.70 -5.82
C TYR A 373 4.50 -2.14 -5.94
N VAL A 374 5.40 -2.55 -5.06
CA VAL A 374 5.65 -3.96 -4.76
C VAL A 374 5.06 -4.27 -3.39
N VAL A 375 4.25 -5.29 -3.35
CA VAL A 375 3.57 -5.80 -2.16
C VAL A 375 4.19 -7.12 -1.79
N VAL A 376 4.44 -7.33 -0.51
CA VAL A 376 4.90 -8.62 0.02
C VAL A 376 4.01 -9.11 1.13
N GLY A 377 3.81 -10.40 1.14
CA GLY A 377 3.01 -11.09 2.12
C GLY A 377 3.26 -12.58 2.08
N ASN A 378 2.31 -13.31 2.57
CA ASN A 378 2.29 -14.77 2.49
C ASN A 378 0.96 -15.25 1.92
N MET A 379 1.05 -16.37 1.25
CA MET A 379 -0.09 -17.11 0.72
C MET A 379 0.11 -18.62 0.92
N HIS A 380 -0.97 -19.32 1.03
CA HIS A 380 -0.93 -20.78 1.05
C HIS A 380 -0.72 -21.33 -0.36
N TRP A 381 0.23 -22.28 -0.50
CA TRP A 381 0.53 -22.88 -1.80
C TRP A 381 -0.61 -23.75 -2.35
N GLU A 382 -0.89 -23.63 -3.64
CA GLU A 382 -1.86 -24.44 -4.39
C GLU A 382 -1.21 -25.08 -5.62
N GLU A 383 -1.57 -26.34 -5.93
CA GLU A 383 -1.15 -27.01 -7.17
C GLU A 383 -1.70 -26.35 -8.43
N THR A 384 -2.84 -25.65 -8.32
CA THR A 384 -3.50 -24.99 -9.44
C THR A 384 -3.81 -23.55 -9.07
N PRO A 385 -3.44 -22.58 -9.91
CA PRO A 385 -3.81 -21.18 -9.69
C PRO A 385 -5.31 -21.01 -9.48
N SER A 386 -5.70 -20.23 -8.48
CA SER A 386 -7.10 -19.88 -8.24
C SER A 386 -7.25 -18.37 -7.96
N GLY A 387 -8.41 -17.81 -8.29
CA GLY A 387 -8.66 -16.37 -8.15
C GLY A 387 -7.64 -15.55 -8.94
N ASP A 388 -7.08 -14.54 -8.29
CA ASP A 388 -6.09 -13.62 -8.86
C ASP A 388 -4.64 -14.09 -8.63
N VAL A 389 -4.45 -15.17 -7.85
CA VAL A 389 -3.12 -15.67 -7.49
C VAL A 389 -2.63 -16.67 -8.53
N ASN A 390 -1.45 -16.39 -9.09
CA ASN A 390 -0.79 -17.22 -10.08
C ASN A 390 0.73 -17.21 -9.85
N CYS A 391 1.23 -18.15 -9.08
CA CYS A 391 2.66 -18.33 -8.85
C CYS A 391 3.28 -19.21 -9.93
N SER A 392 3.96 -18.59 -10.90
CA SER A 392 4.51 -19.28 -12.08
C SER A 392 5.64 -20.25 -11.78
N ASN A 393 6.30 -20.13 -10.63
CA ASN A 393 7.43 -20.96 -10.18
C ASN A 393 7.05 -22.04 -9.18
N SER A 394 5.75 -22.29 -9.00
CA SER A 394 5.22 -23.28 -8.06
C SER A 394 5.71 -24.73 -8.25
N ALA A 395 6.30 -25.06 -9.42
CA ALA A 395 6.83 -26.40 -9.68
C ALA A 395 8.06 -26.78 -8.80
N GLU A 396 8.76 -25.78 -8.26
CA GLU A 396 9.90 -25.97 -7.35
C GLU A 396 9.48 -25.97 -5.87
N ILE A 397 8.29 -25.45 -5.59
CA ILE A 397 7.70 -25.42 -4.26
C ILE A 397 6.76 -26.62 -4.14
N GLN A 398 7.17 -27.67 -3.47
CA GLN A 398 6.38 -28.91 -3.30
C GLN A 398 5.76 -29.00 -1.90
N ASN A 399 5.03 -27.96 -1.47
CA ASN A 399 4.63 -27.94 -0.08
C ASN A 399 3.21 -27.45 0.21
N SER A 400 2.70 -27.89 1.37
CA SER A 400 1.40 -27.54 1.92
C SER A 400 1.45 -26.37 2.91
N GLY A 401 2.53 -25.56 2.90
CA GLY A 401 2.75 -24.44 3.81
C GLY A 401 2.47 -23.08 3.18
N GLU A 402 2.66 -22.04 3.97
CA GLU A 402 2.63 -20.66 3.51
C GLU A 402 3.96 -20.29 2.84
N ASN A 403 3.93 -19.45 1.81
CA ASN A 403 5.10 -19.05 1.05
C ASN A 403 5.13 -17.51 0.91
N TYR A 404 6.31 -16.95 0.67
CA TYR A 404 6.42 -15.56 0.26
C TYR A 404 5.57 -15.33 -0.98
N TRP A 405 4.73 -14.34 -0.94
CA TRP A 405 4.01 -13.84 -2.10
C TRP A 405 4.47 -12.41 -2.38
N VAL A 406 4.98 -12.19 -3.58
CA VAL A 406 5.50 -10.90 -4.03
C VAL A 406 4.78 -10.49 -5.30
N LEU A 407 4.14 -9.32 -5.27
CA LEU A 407 3.41 -8.76 -6.40
C LEU A 407 3.97 -7.40 -6.77
N HIS A 408 4.08 -7.14 -8.07
CA HIS A 408 4.20 -5.79 -8.58
C HIS A 408 2.85 -5.35 -9.14
N VAL A 409 2.33 -4.24 -8.62
CA VAL A 409 1.01 -3.74 -8.97
C VAL A 409 1.07 -2.29 -9.44
N THR A 410 0.18 -1.96 -10.37
CA THR A 410 -0.02 -0.60 -10.88
C THR A 410 -1.46 -0.15 -10.63
N ASP A 411 -1.66 0.98 -9.95
CA ASP A 411 -2.94 1.68 -9.90
C ASP A 411 -3.24 2.27 -11.28
N THR A 412 -4.20 1.68 -11.98
CA THR A 412 -4.53 2.01 -13.37
C THR A 412 -5.40 3.25 -13.50
N ILE A 413 -6.16 3.63 -12.45
CA ILE A 413 -7.02 4.81 -12.46
C ILE A 413 -6.15 6.08 -12.46
N ASN A 414 -5.17 6.12 -11.57
CA ASN A 414 -4.31 7.29 -11.41
C ASN A 414 -3.11 7.26 -12.37
N SER A 415 -2.60 6.08 -12.69
CA SER A 415 -1.51 5.93 -13.67
C SER A 415 -1.94 6.29 -15.10
N ALA A 416 -3.23 6.13 -15.43
CA ALA A 416 -3.77 6.61 -16.73
C ALA A 416 -3.63 8.13 -16.93
N GLY A 417 -3.25 8.88 -15.87
CA GLY A 417 -2.91 10.31 -15.95
C GLY A 417 -1.42 10.61 -15.94
N VAL A 418 -0.56 9.64 -15.56
CA VAL A 418 0.88 9.84 -15.36
C VAL A 418 1.73 9.02 -16.31
N ASN A 419 1.25 7.87 -16.74
CA ASN A 419 1.86 7.13 -17.84
C ASN A 419 1.27 7.62 -19.18
N GLU A 420 1.62 8.85 -19.56
CA GLU A 420 2.00 8.94 -20.94
C GLU A 420 3.23 8.02 -21.05
N PRO A 421 3.21 6.91 -21.84
CA PRO A 421 4.46 6.40 -22.32
C PRO A 421 5.18 7.64 -22.81
N LEU A 422 6.45 7.80 -22.46
CA LEU A 422 7.29 8.78 -23.14
C LEU A 422 7.06 8.48 -24.61
N SER A 423 6.02 9.11 -25.15
CA SER A 423 5.75 9.08 -26.56
C SER A 423 7.03 9.64 -27.14
N PRO A 424 7.74 8.90 -27.99
CA PRO A 424 8.94 9.44 -28.61
C PRO A 424 8.64 10.73 -29.38
N ILE A 425 7.37 11.10 -29.46
CA ILE A 425 6.83 12.33 -30.05
C ILE A 425 6.13 13.08 -28.92
N GLY A 426 6.64 14.24 -28.54
CA GLY A 426 6.08 15.13 -27.52
C GLY A 426 4.73 15.70 -27.96
N VAL A 427 3.65 14.92 -27.91
CA VAL A 427 2.31 15.37 -28.24
C VAL A 427 1.83 16.39 -27.21
N GLN A 428 1.55 17.58 -27.63
CA GLN A 428 1.02 18.67 -26.82
C GLN A 428 -0.40 19.05 -27.28
N VAL A 429 -1.23 19.43 -26.32
CA VAL A 429 -2.57 19.97 -26.57
C VAL A 429 -2.70 21.30 -25.87
N PHE A 430 -2.92 22.35 -26.62
CA PHE A 430 -2.98 23.72 -26.10
C PHE A 430 -3.97 24.60 -26.86
N PRO A 431 -4.47 25.69 -26.22
CA PRO A 431 -4.30 26.04 -24.83
C PRO A 431 -5.07 25.09 -23.90
N ASN A 432 -4.55 24.90 -22.69
CA ASN A 432 -5.24 24.19 -21.62
C ASN A 432 -5.03 24.97 -20.30
N PRO A 433 -6.06 25.56 -19.70
CA PRO A 433 -7.49 25.53 -20.06
C PRO A 433 -7.82 26.20 -21.40
N ALA A 434 -8.88 25.69 -22.03
CA ALA A 434 -9.36 26.13 -23.36
C ALA A 434 -10.69 26.87 -23.28
N LYS A 435 -10.88 27.91 -24.14
CA LYS A 435 -12.13 28.65 -24.24
C LYS A 435 -12.93 28.36 -25.52
N SER A 436 -12.25 28.17 -26.64
CA SER A 436 -12.89 28.04 -27.94
C SER A 436 -12.30 26.94 -28.80
N THR A 437 -10.98 26.89 -28.91
CA THR A 437 -10.26 25.96 -29.81
C THR A 437 -9.02 25.46 -29.11
N ILE A 438 -8.69 24.21 -29.30
CA ILE A 438 -7.43 23.57 -28.92
C ILE A 438 -6.71 23.05 -30.16
N TYR A 439 -5.38 22.99 -30.06
CA TYR A 439 -4.50 22.51 -31.10
C TYR A 439 -3.70 21.31 -30.58
N ILE A 440 -3.49 20.33 -31.45
CA ILE A 440 -2.67 19.15 -31.21
C ILE A 440 -1.35 19.34 -31.98
N GLN A 441 -0.23 19.18 -31.29
CA GLN A 441 1.11 19.29 -31.86
C GLN A 441 1.92 18.03 -31.51
N GLY A 442 2.83 17.61 -32.39
CA GLY A 442 3.73 16.47 -32.16
C GLY A 442 3.18 15.13 -32.64
N ILE A 443 1.97 15.09 -33.22
CA ILE A 443 1.38 13.92 -33.87
C ILE A 443 0.46 14.39 -35.02
N GLU A 444 0.31 13.58 -36.07
CA GLU A 444 -0.69 13.78 -37.11
C GLU A 444 -1.93 12.91 -36.82
N PRO A 445 -3.01 13.47 -36.24
CA PRO A 445 -4.14 12.66 -35.85
C PRO A 445 -4.88 12.09 -37.07
N ALA A 446 -5.07 10.77 -37.10
CA ALA A 446 -6.01 10.11 -38.00
C ALA A 446 -7.45 10.14 -37.39
N GLU A 447 -7.53 9.94 -36.07
CA GLU A 447 -8.79 10.01 -35.35
C GLU A 447 -8.59 10.66 -33.96
N VAL A 448 -9.54 11.50 -33.54
CA VAL A 448 -9.61 12.06 -32.20
C VAL A 448 -11.01 11.81 -31.63
N LEU A 449 -11.06 11.10 -30.51
CA LEU A 449 -12.28 10.89 -29.74
C LEU A 449 -12.24 11.79 -28.50
N VAL A 450 -13.32 12.52 -28.25
CA VAL A 450 -13.44 13.42 -27.08
C VAL A 450 -14.52 12.89 -26.16
N TYR A 451 -14.16 12.66 -24.91
CA TYR A 451 -15.07 12.18 -23.86
C TYR A 451 -15.24 13.26 -22.79
N ASN A 452 -16.43 13.35 -22.20
CA ASN A 452 -16.66 14.17 -21.01
C ASN A 452 -16.19 13.46 -19.73
N ALA A 453 -16.30 14.14 -18.59
CA ALA A 453 -15.84 13.64 -17.28
C ALA A 453 -16.52 12.32 -16.82
N ILE A 454 -17.69 11.99 -17.37
CA ILE A 454 -18.41 10.73 -17.08
C ILE A 454 -18.20 9.67 -18.18
N GLY A 455 -17.18 9.84 -19.03
CA GLY A 455 -16.81 8.87 -20.06
C GLY A 455 -17.72 8.81 -21.28
N GLN A 456 -18.65 9.77 -21.46
CA GLN A 456 -19.50 9.81 -22.67
C GLN A 456 -18.71 10.42 -23.82
N LEU A 457 -18.75 9.77 -24.99
CA LEU A 457 -18.20 10.31 -26.22
C LEU A 457 -19.03 11.52 -26.65
N VAL A 458 -18.41 12.70 -26.68
CA VAL A 458 -19.06 13.96 -27.06
C VAL A 458 -18.70 14.41 -28.46
N LYS A 459 -17.56 13.98 -28.99
CA LYS A 459 -17.12 14.34 -30.34
C LYS A 459 -16.17 13.33 -30.94
N THR A 460 -16.28 13.08 -32.23
CA THR A 460 -15.30 12.33 -33.02
C THR A 460 -14.84 13.20 -34.17
N MET A 461 -13.53 13.24 -34.42
CA MET A 461 -12.92 13.97 -35.53
C MET A 461 -11.88 13.12 -36.22
N ARG A 462 -11.60 13.42 -37.47
CA ARG A 462 -10.62 12.69 -38.26
C ARG A 462 -9.74 13.68 -39.04
N ASP A 463 -8.51 13.30 -39.24
CA ASP A 463 -7.51 14.03 -40.05
C ASP A 463 -7.41 15.52 -39.69
N THR A 464 -7.49 15.88 -38.38
CA THR A 464 -7.40 17.26 -37.91
C THR A 464 -6.61 17.38 -36.62
N ASN A 465 -5.81 18.41 -36.54
CA ASN A 465 -5.07 18.81 -35.34
C ASN A 465 -5.69 20.03 -34.61
N GLU A 466 -6.88 20.48 -35.07
CA GLU A 466 -7.62 21.60 -34.50
C GLU A 466 -9.01 21.13 -34.04
N ILE A 467 -9.38 21.45 -32.80
CA ILE A 467 -10.64 21.04 -32.17
C ILE A 467 -11.38 22.23 -31.62
N SER A 468 -12.53 22.53 -32.16
CA SER A 468 -13.45 23.51 -31.57
C SER A 468 -14.13 22.92 -30.33
N VAL A 469 -13.95 23.58 -29.19
CA VAL A 469 -14.53 23.25 -27.87
C VAL A 469 -15.45 24.35 -27.34
N GLY A 470 -15.68 25.43 -28.11
CA GLY A 470 -16.52 26.57 -27.69
C GLY A 470 -17.95 26.19 -27.34
N ASP A 471 -18.49 25.13 -27.96
CA ASP A 471 -19.83 24.62 -27.69
C ASP A 471 -19.90 23.59 -26.55
N PHE A 472 -18.73 23.22 -25.97
CA PHE A 472 -18.68 22.27 -24.86
C PHE A 472 -19.08 22.97 -23.56
N PRO A 473 -19.83 22.31 -22.66
CA PRO A 473 -19.97 22.77 -21.28
C PRO A 473 -18.62 22.96 -20.61
N GLU A 474 -18.55 23.86 -19.62
CA GLU A 474 -17.36 23.95 -18.76
C GLU A 474 -17.12 22.62 -18.05
N GLY A 475 -15.85 22.21 -17.98
CA GLY A 475 -15.49 20.96 -17.32
C GLY A 475 -14.25 20.30 -17.90
N LEU A 476 -13.98 19.10 -17.39
CA LEU A 476 -12.88 18.25 -17.80
C LEU A 476 -13.31 17.37 -18.98
N TYR A 477 -12.41 17.23 -19.96
CA TYR A 477 -12.57 16.34 -21.12
C TYR A 477 -11.31 15.53 -21.34
N VAL A 478 -11.49 14.33 -21.90
CA VAL A 478 -10.42 13.40 -22.26
C VAL A 478 -10.41 13.24 -23.78
N LEU A 479 -9.25 13.45 -24.39
CA LEU A 479 -9.01 13.23 -25.81
C LEU A 479 -8.21 11.93 -26.00
N CYS A 480 -8.72 11.01 -26.81
CA CYS A 480 -7.96 9.88 -27.33
C CYS A 480 -7.57 10.22 -28.77
N ILE A 481 -6.27 10.41 -29.01
CA ILE A 481 -5.70 10.83 -30.31
C ILE A 481 -4.99 9.63 -30.89
N THR A 482 -5.41 9.17 -32.06
CA THR A 482 -4.81 8.03 -32.77
C THR A 482 -4.23 8.50 -34.09
N ASP A 483 -2.98 8.16 -34.40
CA ASP A 483 -2.34 8.48 -35.67
C ASP A 483 -2.66 7.44 -36.76
N LYS A 484 -2.08 7.65 -37.95
CA LYS A 484 -2.27 6.75 -39.12
C LYS A 484 -1.59 5.39 -38.96
N GLU A 485 -0.66 5.27 -38.03
CA GLU A 485 0.09 4.06 -37.71
C GLU A 485 -0.57 3.25 -36.59
N GLY A 486 -1.68 3.79 -36.00
CA GLY A 486 -2.44 3.16 -34.92
C GLY A 486 -1.89 3.45 -33.52
N VAL A 487 -0.90 4.35 -33.41
CA VAL A 487 -0.40 4.81 -32.11
C VAL A 487 -1.44 5.74 -31.49
N SER A 488 -1.85 5.45 -30.27
CA SER A 488 -2.85 6.23 -29.55
C SER A 488 -2.25 6.95 -28.35
N VAL A 489 -2.63 8.21 -28.18
CA VAL A 489 -2.22 9.07 -27.06
C VAL A 489 -3.45 9.66 -26.40
N THR A 490 -3.49 9.67 -25.07
CA THR A 490 -4.60 10.26 -24.31
C THR A 490 -4.15 11.58 -23.69
N LYS A 491 -4.94 12.64 -23.84
CA LYS A 491 -4.71 13.96 -23.24
C LYS A 491 -5.95 14.46 -22.52
N ARG A 492 -5.74 15.21 -21.43
CA ARG A 492 -6.82 15.87 -20.70
C ARG A 492 -6.80 17.37 -20.99
N ILE A 493 -8.00 17.93 -21.14
CA ILE A 493 -8.19 19.37 -21.30
C ILE A 493 -9.29 19.85 -20.34
N THR A 494 -9.14 21.08 -19.88
CA THR A 494 -10.19 21.80 -19.14
C THR A 494 -10.79 22.85 -20.05
N VAL A 495 -12.10 22.81 -20.23
CA VAL A 495 -12.87 23.84 -20.96
C VAL A 495 -13.40 24.85 -19.95
N VAL A 496 -13.14 26.12 -20.19
CA VAL A 496 -13.62 27.27 -19.40
C VAL A 496 -14.31 28.29 -20.31
N LYS A 497 -15.24 29.08 -19.78
CA LYS A 497 -15.95 30.14 -20.53
C LYS A 497 -15.48 31.53 -20.25
#